data_a23c1f9aeca23e44530e144654f467c1
#
_entry.id   a23c1f9aeca23e44530e144654f467c1
#
_cell.length_a   1.000
_cell.length_b   1.000
_cell.length_c   1.000
_cell.angle_alpha   90.00
_cell.angle_beta   90.00
_cell.angle_gamma   90.00
#
_symmetry.space_group_name_H-M   'P 1'
#
loop_
_entity.id
_entity.type
_entity.pdbx_description
1 polymer ?
#
loop_
_entity_poly.entity_id
_entity_poly.type
_entity_poly.pdbx_seq_one_letter_code
_entity_poly.pdbx_strand_id
1 'polypeptide(L)'
;MSAPVLAYEDLGLVQGSGWLFRNLDIYIGERDRLALIGRNGAGKTTLLKLLADRIEADEGRRTIVPGTNVVLLEQEPKLEGFATLRDFAVSGADAPAVHEVEAIADQIGLDLSRPATTASGGERRRAAIARALAQNPDVLLLDEPTNHLDLAAIEWLENWLNRYTGAFVVISHDRTFLTRLTRSTLWLDRGSLRRAEVGFGGFEAWQEKIYAEEARAAEKLDAKLKLELHWLQRGVTARRRRNQGRLEKLNQMRAQRAAMLGPAGAAKLGIQADDVRTKSVITAEHVTKRYGDRTIIKDFSLRIQRGDRIGIVGANGAGKTTLLKLLTGELAPDEGSVTLAKTLDGVIIDQQRSLLAPEKRVRDVLADGGDWIEVRGAKKHIQGYLKEFLFDPGLADARVGTLSGGERSRLLLAREFARRSNLLVLDEPTNDLDLETLDLLQEVIADYEGTVLIVSHDRDFLDRTVTVTLGLDGSGKVDIIAGGYADWERKRSPLPRAGGAGGGKGEKRGAKQAVPTPNPSREREGNRKLSYKDQRDYDLLPKRIEEIEAAIARDEAALADPDLYTSDPNRFATLTAQIEKARAEKDAAEHRWLELAEMVEALAS
;
A
#
# COMPACT_ATOMS: atom_id res chain seq x y z
N MET A 1 23.27 -13.60 16.55
CA MET A 1 21.90 -13.27 16.97
C MET A 1 21.83 -13.45 18.48
N SER A 2 21.32 -12.47 19.24
CA SER A 2 21.00 -12.66 20.66
C SER A 2 19.90 -13.73 20.78
N ALA A 3 19.84 -14.45 21.91
CA ALA A 3 18.77 -15.41 22.15
C ALA A 3 17.40 -14.71 22.04
N PRO A 4 16.38 -15.34 21.42
CA PRO A 4 15.07 -14.74 21.31
C PRO A 4 14.41 -14.63 22.71
N VAL A 5 13.72 -13.52 22.96
CA VAL A 5 12.90 -13.32 24.16
C VAL A 5 11.59 -14.07 24.07
N LEU A 6 11.04 -14.15 22.87
CA LEU A 6 9.82 -14.87 22.53
C LEU A 6 10.01 -15.59 21.19
N ALA A 7 9.69 -16.86 21.13
CA ALA A 7 9.77 -17.66 19.91
C ALA A 7 8.58 -18.61 19.79
N TYR A 8 8.23 -18.93 18.56
CA TYR A 8 7.37 -20.04 18.19
C TYR A 8 8.07 -20.88 17.13
N GLU A 9 8.16 -22.19 17.34
CA GLU A 9 8.78 -23.16 16.43
C GLU A 9 7.73 -24.14 15.95
N ASP A 10 7.76 -24.48 14.65
CA ASP A 10 6.84 -25.40 13.98
C ASP A 10 5.34 -25.05 14.23
N LEU A 11 5.03 -23.75 14.31
CA LEU A 11 3.67 -23.27 14.58
C LEU A 11 2.69 -23.77 13.52
N GLY A 12 1.64 -24.46 13.97
CA GLY A 12 0.49 -24.87 13.18
C GLY A 12 -0.81 -24.41 13.81
N LEU A 13 -1.70 -23.86 12.98
CA LEU A 13 -3.06 -23.49 13.37
C LEU A 13 -4.04 -23.81 12.24
N VAL A 14 -5.12 -24.53 12.58
CA VAL A 14 -6.25 -24.83 11.69
C VAL A 14 -7.34 -23.81 11.89
N GLN A 15 -7.84 -23.25 10.81
CA GLN A 15 -8.99 -22.35 10.84
C GLN A 15 -10.01 -22.75 9.76
N GLY A 16 -11.24 -23.03 10.17
CA GLY A 16 -12.27 -23.53 9.27
C GLY A 16 -11.91 -24.92 8.69
N SER A 17 -11.78 -25.03 7.38
CA SER A 17 -11.51 -26.33 6.70
C SER A 17 -10.04 -26.56 6.35
N GLY A 18 -9.11 -25.66 6.73
CA GLY A 18 -7.73 -25.75 6.33
C GLY A 18 -6.72 -25.14 7.31
N TRP A 19 -5.44 -25.35 7.00
CA TRP A 19 -4.34 -24.76 7.75
C TRP A 19 -4.23 -23.28 7.45
N LEU A 20 -4.29 -22.43 8.48
CA LEU A 20 -3.94 -21.03 8.39
C LEU A 20 -2.41 -20.85 8.41
N PHE A 21 -1.75 -21.58 9.31
CA PHE A 21 -0.29 -21.69 9.42
C PHE A 21 0.10 -23.16 9.50
N ARG A 22 1.26 -23.49 8.97
CA ARG A 22 1.86 -24.80 9.12
C ARG A 22 3.38 -24.71 9.02
N ASN A 23 4.08 -25.27 10.01
CA ASN A 23 5.54 -25.22 10.12
C ASN A 23 6.07 -23.77 10.04
N LEU A 24 5.44 -22.84 10.79
CA LEU A 24 5.84 -21.45 10.82
C LEU A 24 6.74 -21.19 12.02
N ASP A 25 7.92 -20.64 11.75
CA ASP A 25 8.88 -20.22 12.77
C ASP A 25 8.92 -18.70 12.92
N ILE A 26 8.88 -18.22 14.16
CA ILE A 26 9.03 -16.80 14.46
C ILE A 26 9.90 -16.62 15.71
N TYR A 27 10.85 -15.70 15.60
CA TYR A 27 11.80 -15.36 16.67
C TYR A 27 11.81 -13.85 16.88
N ILE A 28 11.61 -13.41 18.12
CA ILE A 28 11.62 -12.01 18.54
C ILE A 28 12.73 -11.80 19.55
N GLY A 29 13.72 -10.97 19.23
CA GLY A 29 14.82 -10.56 20.09
C GLY A 29 14.44 -9.39 21.01
N GLU A 30 15.24 -9.11 22.05
CA GLU A 30 14.98 -8.10 23.09
C GLU A 30 14.71 -6.68 22.60
N ARG A 31 15.24 -6.30 21.44
CA ARG A 31 15.12 -4.95 20.87
C ARG A 31 14.67 -4.96 19.42
N ASP A 32 14.00 -6.01 19.03
CA ASP A 32 13.47 -6.14 17.67
C ASP A 32 12.40 -5.09 17.43
N ARG A 33 12.45 -4.46 16.24
CA ARG A 33 11.47 -3.49 15.75
C ARG A 33 10.94 -4.00 14.43
N LEU A 34 9.88 -4.80 14.53
CA LEU A 34 9.38 -5.62 13.42
C LEU A 34 8.09 -5.06 12.85
N ALA A 35 8.04 -4.87 11.52
CA ALA A 35 6.78 -4.75 10.80
C ALA A 35 6.23 -6.15 10.48
N LEU A 36 4.97 -6.44 10.74
CA LEU A 36 4.29 -7.65 10.25
C LEU A 36 3.37 -7.30 9.10
N ILE A 37 3.74 -7.74 7.91
CA ILE A 37 3.08 -7.41 6.64
C ILE A 37 2.48 -8.68 6.03
N GLY A 38 1.38 -8.52 5.30
CA GLY A 38 0.68 -9.58 4.59
C GLY A 38 -0.72 -9.15 4.20
N ARG A 39 -1.35 -9.89 3.31
CA ARG A 39 -2.72 -9.63 2.84
C ARG A 39 -3.74 -9.65 3.97
N ASN A 40 -4.88 -8.99 3.78
CA ASN A 40 -6.00 -9.15 4.70
C ASN A 40 -6.49 -10.60 4.65
N GLY A 41 -6.75 -11.17 5.85
CA GLY A 41 -7.08 -12.58 5.98
C GLY A 41 -5.90 -13.55 6.00
N ALA A 42 -4.65 -13.09 5.84
CA ALA A 42 -3.47 -13.94 5.94
C ALA A 42 -3.18 -14.46 7.36
N GLY A 43 -3.90 -13.94 8.39
CA GLY A 43 -3.74 -14.39 9.77
C GLY A 43 -2.83 -13.51 10.62
N LYS A 44 -2.52 -12.27 10.21
CA LYS A 44 -1.64 -11.35 10.97
C LYS A 44 -2.08 -11.15 12.42
N THR A 45 -3.34 -10.74 12.63
CA THR A 45 -3.96 -10.58 13.96
C THR A 45 -3.95 -11.89 14.74
N THR A 46 -4.22 -13.01 14.07
CA THR A 46 -4.20 -14.35 14.68
C THR A 46 -2.79 -14.71 15.15
N LEU A 47 -1.76 -14.39 14.37
CA LEU A 47 -0.37 -14.59 14.76
C LEU A 47 0.01 -13.74 15.99
N LEU A 48 -0.42 -12.47 16.07
CA LEU A 48 -0.21 -11.66 17.27
C LEU A 48 -0.91 -12.24 18.51
N LYS A 49 -2.13 -12.76 18.35
CA LYS A 49 -2.86 -13.41 19.46
C LYS A 49 -2.18 -14.69 19.95
N LEU A 50 -1.59 -15.49 19.04
CA LEU A 50 -0.76 -16.66 19.39
C LEU A 50 0.49 -16.24 20.17
N LEU A 51 1.19 -15.20 19.69
CA LEU A 51 2.37 -14.66 20.39
C LEU A 51 2.03 -14.13 21.78
N ALA A 52 0.85 -13.50 21.93
CA ALA A 52 0.35 -12.98 23.19
C ALA A 52 -0.29 -14.05 24.10
N ASP A 53 -0.29 -15.34 23.71
CA ASP A 53 -0.92 -16.44 24.46
C ASP A 53 -2.43 -16.25 24.69
N ARG A 54 -3.12 -15.59 23.73
CA ARG A 54 -4.57 -15.37 23.78
C ARG A 54 -5.37 -16.48 23.10
N ILE A 55 -4.71 -17.26 22.27
CA ILE A 55 -5.24 -18.47 21.61
C ILE A 55 -4.15 -19.53 21.61
N GLU A 56 -4.57 -20.79 21.70
CA GLU A 56 -3.67 -21.95 21.64
C GLU A 56 -3.41 -22.35 20.18
N ALA A 57 -2.20 -22.83 19.90
CA ALA A 57 -1.85 -23.41 18.61
C ALA A 57 -2.22 -24.89 18.59
N ASP A 58 -2.53 -25.43 17.40
CA ASP A 58 -2.77 -26.87 17.22
C ASP A 58 -1.45 -27.66 17.20
N GLU A 59 -0.39 -27.06 16.66
CA GLU A 59 0.96 -27.65 16.58
C GLU A 59 2.02 -26.59 16.92
N GLY A 60 3.19 -27.03 17.36
CA GLY A 60 4.35 -26.18 17.60
C GLY A 60 4.62 -25.92 19.07
N ARG A 61 5.71 -25.19 19.31
CA ARG A 61 6.20 -24.89 20.66
C ARG A 61 6.45 -23.40 20.83
N ARG A 62 5.75 -22.80 21.78
CA ARG A 62 6.01 -21.44 22.25
C ARG A 62 7.11 -21.45 23.32
N THR A 63 8.12 -20.63 23.14
CA THR A 63 9.22 -20.44 24.09
C THR A 63 9.30 -18.97 24.47
N ILE A 64 9.32 -18.67 25.77
CA ILE A 64 9.42 -17.30 26.29
C ILE A 64 10.43 -17.28 27.43
N VAL A 65 11.23 -16.23 27.54
CA VAL A 65 12.13 -16.01 28.65
C VAL A 65 11.29 -15.75 29.92
N PRO A 66 11.54 -16.47 31.02
CA PRO A 66 10.79 -16.28 32.26
C PRO A 66 10.81 -14.82 32.75
N GLY A 67 9.64 -14.31 33.12
CA GLY A 67 9.47 -12.92 33.58
C GLY A 67 9.26 -11.88 32.49
N THR A 68 9.26 -12.28 31.20
CA THR A 68 8.97 -11.37 30.09
C THR A 68 7.50 -10.99 30.07
N ASN A 69 7.22 -9.69 30.07
CA ASN A 69 5.88 -9.14 29.94
C ASN A 69 5.53 -8.88 28.46
N VAL A 70 4.56 -9.64 27.92
CA VAL A 70 4.07 -9.52 26.54
C VAL A 70 2.70 -8.89 26.53
N VAL A 71 2.57 -7.71 25.94
CA VAL A 71 1.32 -6.97 25.90
C VAL A 71 0.83 -6.85 24.46
N LEU A 72 -0.45 -7.18 24.24
CA LEU A 72 -1.14 -7.04 22.95
C LEU A 72 -2.10 -5.84 22.98
N LEU A 73 -1.88 -4.89 22.09
CA LEU A 73 -2.86 -3.86 21.73
C LEU A 73 -3.74 -4.39 20.60
N GLU A 74 -4.95 -4.84 20.94
CA GLU A 74 -5.93 -5.36 19.96
C GLU A 74 -6.46 -4.25 19.04
N GLN A 75 -6.91 -4.62 17.83
CA GLN A 75 -7.45 -3.70 16.83
C GLN A 75 -8.68 -2.94 17.37
N GLU A 76 -9.63 -3.65 18.00
CA GLU A 76 -10.82 -3.06 18.61
C GLU A 76 -10.88 -3.36 20.10
N PRO A 77 -10.73 -2.34 20.97
CA PRO A 77 -10.85 -2.54 22.41
C PRO A 77 -12.29 -2.81 22.81
N LYS A 78 -12.52 -3.84 23.63
CA LYS A 78 -13.84 -4.18 24.17
C LYS A 78 -14.09 -3.36 25.43
N LEU A 79 -14.95 -2.34 25.34
CA LEU A 79 -15.30 -1.46 26.44
C LEU A 79 -16.65 -1.85 27.10
N GLU A 80 -17.25 -2.94 26.66
CA GLU A 80 -18.52 -3.41 27.23
C GLU A 80 -18.35 -3.77 28.71
N GLY A 81 -19.24 -3.26 29.55
CA GLY A 81 -19.21 -3.50 30.99
C GLY A 81 -18.40 -2.49 31.82
N PHE A 82 -17.72 -1.52 31.17
CA PHE A 82 -17.03 -0.45 31.89
C PHE A 82 -17.84 0.84 31.89
N ALA A 83 -17.86 1.54 33.04
CA ALA A 83 -18.58 2.80 33.16
C ALA A 83 -17.81 3.95 32.49
N THR A 84 -16.52 4.02 32.71
CA THR A 84 -15.65 5.08 32.18
C THR A 84 -14.44 4.50 31.42
N LEU A 85 -13.75 5.35 30.65
CA LEU A 85 -12.49 4.99 30.00
C LEU A 85 -11.39 4.65 31.03
N ARG A 86 -11.45 5.28 32.22
CA ARG A 86 -10.53 4.96 33.33
C ARG A 86 -10.73 3.55 33.83
N ASP A 87 -11.99 3.14 34.08
CA ASP A 87 -12.30 1.78 34.56
C ASP A 87 -11.79 0.72 33.57
N PHE A 88 -11.92 0.97 32.28
CA PHE A 88 -11.34 0.10 31.25
C PHE A 88 -9.80 0.10 31.31
N ALA A 89 -9.17 1.27 31.39
CA ALA A 89 -7.72 1.40 31.27
C ALA A 89 -6.96 0.77 32.45
N VAL A 90 -7.57 0.73 33.65
CA VAL A 90 -6.99 0.13 34.88
C VAL A 90 -7.57 -1.24 35.20
N SER A 91 -8.24 -1.92 34.27
CA SER A 91 -8.88 -3.22 34.50
C SER A 91 -7.95 -4.40 34.17
N GLY A 92 -8.30 -5.59 34.68
CA GLY A 92 -7.68 -6.88 34.35
C GLY A 92 -6.70 -7.38 35.42
N ALA A 93 -6.23 -8.63 35.24
CA ALA A 93 -5.30 -9.27 36.17
C ALA A 93 -3.92 -8.57 36.23
N ASP A 94 -3.48 -8.09 35.07
CA ASP A 94 -2.22 -7.35 34.89
C ASP A 94 -2.51 -5.83 34.76
N ALA A 95 -3.41 -5.31 35.61
CA ALA A 95 -3.82 -3.91 35.56
C ALA A 95 -2.62 -2.99 35.84
N PRO A 96 -2.37 -2.00 34.96
CA PRO A 96 -1.33 -1.01 35.18
C PRO A 96 -1.66 -0.11 36.39
N ALA A 97 -0.64 0.52 36.94
CA ALA A 97 -0.83 1.49 38.01
C ALA A 97 -1.61 2.72 37.47
N VAL A 98 -2.59 3.18 38.26
CA VAL A 98 -3.50 4.27 37.87
C VAL A 98 -2.73 5.51 37.44
N HIS A 99 -1.70 5.90 38.18
CA HIS A 99 -0.90 7.10 37.87
C HIS A 99 -0.10 7.00 36.56
N GLU A 100 0.30 5.79 36.15
CA GLU A 100 0.98 5.57 34.87
C GLU A 100 0.01 5.74 33.71
N VAL A 101 -1.21 5.19 33.83
CA VAL A 101 -2.28 5.38 32.84
C VAL A 101 -2.64 6.86 32.71
N GLU A 102 -2.80 7.57 33.84
CA GLU A 102 -3.11 9.00 33.87
C GLU A 102 -2.01 9.83 33.20
N ALA A 103 -0.74 9.53 33.51
CA ALA A 103 0.39 10.23 32.91
C ALA A 103 0.48 10.07 31.38
N ILE A 104 0.14 8.87 30.86
CA ILE A 104 0.08 8.65 29.42
C ILE A 104 -1.14 9.32 28.83
N ALA A 105 -2.32 9.22 29.47
CA ALA A 105 -3.56 9.82 29.02
C ALA A 105 -3.44 11.35 28.87
N ASP A 106 -2.81 12.01 29.83
CA ASP A 106 -2.53 13.45 29.78
C ASP A 106 -1.67 13.83 28.59
N GLN A 107 -0.63 13.04 28.27
CA GLN A 107 0.26 13.27 27.13
C GLN A 107 -0.45 13.13 25.77
N ILE A 108 -1.43 12.22 25.68
CA ILE A 108 -2.20 11.99 24.43
C ILE A 108 -3.52 12.78 24.41
N GLY A 109 -3.75 13.64 25.38
CA GLY A 109 -4.95 14.50 25.45
C GLY A 109 -6.23 13.67 25.61
N LEU A 110 -6.22 12.64 26.46
CA LEU A 110 -7.38 11.78 26.72
C LEU A 110 -8.01 12.09 28.07
N ASP A 111 -9.29 12.43 28.08
CA ASP A 111 -10.11 12.53 29.28
C ASP A 111 -10.61 11.13 29.71
N LEU A 112 -9.99 10.58 30.73
CA LEU A 112 -10.32 9.25 31.26
C LEU A 112 -11.67 9.22 31.99
N SER A 113 -12.24 10.37 32.39
CA SER A 113 -13.54 10.44 33.07
C SER A 113 -14.73 10.21 32.14
N ARG A 114 -14.51 10.23 30.82
CA ARG A 114 -15.55 10.01 29.82
C ARG A 114 -16.24 8.67 29.95
N PRO A 115 -17.57 8.62 29.81
CA PRO A 115 -18.31 7.35 29.80
C PRO A 115 -17.87 6.49 28.61
N ALA A 116 -17.60 5.20 28.85
CA ALA A 116 -17.16 4.25 27.84
C ALA A 116 -18.18 4.09 26.68
N THR A 117 -19.48 4.25 26.99
CA THR A 117 -20.58 4.09 26.01
C THR A 117 -20.66 5.23 24.99
N THR A 118 -20.27 6.45 25.36
CA THR A 118 -20.32 7.64 24.49
C THR A 118 -18.97 8.02 23.89
N ALA A 119 -17.91 7.30 24.24
CA ALA A 119 -16.56 7.55 23.75
C ALA A 119 -16.47 7.28 22.24
N SER A 120 -15.84 8.22 21.51
CA SER A 120 -15.51 8.06 20.09
C SER A 120 -14.50 6.95 19.86
N GLY A 121 -14.42 6.44 18.61
CA GLY A 121 -13.43 5.43 18.22
C GLY A 121 -11.99 5.85 18.56
N GLY A 122 -11.65 7.12 18.31
CA GLY A 122 -10.33 7.67 18.64
C GLY A 122 -10.05 7.74 20.15
N GLU A 123 -11.04 8.06 20.98
CA GLU A 123 -10.90 8.08 22.45
C GLU A 123 -10.74 6.66 23.01
N ARG A 124 -11.54 5.71 22.51
CA ARG A 124 -11.40 4.28 22.84
C ARG A 124 -10.02 3.76 22.48
N ARG A 125 -9.52 4.13 21.30
CA ARG A 125 -8.19 3.72 20.84
C ARG A 125 -7.08 4.30 21.72
N ARG A 126 -7.15 5.60 22.05
CA ARG A 126 -6.21 6.24 22.98
C ARG A 126 -6.23 5.61 24.36
N ALA A 127 -7.40 5.24 24.89
CA ALA A 127 -7.51 4.55 26.18
C ALA A 127 -6.83 3.16 26.15
N ALA A 128 -6.99 2.41 25.05
CA ALA A 128 -6.33 1.11 24.87
C ALA A 128 -4.80 1.25 24.78
N ILE A 129 -4.32 2.28 24.07
CA ILE A 129 -2.89 2.60 24.00
C ILE A 129 -2.35 2.96 25.37
N ALA A 130 -3.02 3.87 26.11
CA ALA A 130 -2.60 4.25 27.46
C ALA A 130 -2.49 3.03 28.37
N ARG A 131 -3.48 2.14 28.33
CA ARG A 131 -3.45 0.87 29.08
C ARG A 131 -2.28 -0.02 28.70
N ALA A 132 -2.05 -0.23 27.39
CA ALA A 132 -1.01 -1.14 26.92
C ALA A 132 0.40 -0.63 27.28
N LEU A 133 0.64 0.67 27.12
CA LEU A 133 1.94 1.27 27.41
C LEU A 133 2.23 1.38 28.91
N ALA A 134 1.20 1.64 29.73
CA ALA A 134 1.32 1.71 31.19
C ALA A 134 1.64 0.34 31.83
N GLN A 135 1.45 -0.77 31.13
CA GLN A 135 1.87 -2.11 31.59
C GLN A 135 3.38 -2.33 31.52
N ASN A 136 4.14 -1.36 30.99
CA ASN A 136 5.59 -1.42 30.80
C ASN A 136 6.06 -2.77 30.18
N PRO A 137 5.60 -3.09 28.97
CA PRO A 137 5.89 -4.37 28.32
C PRO A 137 7.39 -4.53 27.98
N ASP A 138 7.89 -5.77 27.96
CA ASP A 138 9.16 -6.12 27.33
C ASP A 138 8.98 -6.39 25.83
N VAL A 139 7.83 -6.97 25.47
CA VAL A 139 7.42 -7.21 24.08
C VAL A 139 6.04 -6.61 23.86
N LEU A 140 5.96 -5.63 22.96
CA LEU A 140 4.72 -4.93 22.62
C LEU A 140 4.22 -5.39 21.25
N LEU A 141 3.03 -5.96 21.21
CA LEU A 141 2.37 -6.41 19.99
C LEU A 141 1.28 -5.41 19.63
N LEU A 142 1.40 -4.76 18.46
CA LEU A 142 0.53 -3.65 18.03
C LEU A 142 -0.27 -4.07 16.81
N ASP A 143 -1.58 -4.20 16.96
CA ASP A 143 -2.49 -4.50 15.86
C ASP A 143 -3.21 -3.23 15.40
N GLU A 144 -2.81 -2.68 14.25
CA GLU A 144 -3.31 -1.45 13.62
C GLU A 144 -3.39 -0.26 14.61
N PRO A 145 -2.28 0.13 15.29
CA PRO A 145 -2.32 1.15 16.33
C PRO A 145 -2.73 2.53 15.85
N THR A 146 -2.54 2.82 14.57
CA THR A 146 -2.81 4.13 13.95
C THR A 146 -4.27 4.35 13.57
N ASN A 147 -5.09 3.28 13.49
CA ASN A 147 -6.50 3.40 13.12
C ASN A 147 -7.29 4.27 14.11
N HIS A 148 -8.10 5.17 13.58
CA HIS A 148 -8.93 6.14 14.32
C HIS A 148 -8.14 7.18 15.14
N LEU A 149 -6.80 7.19 15.06
CA LEU A 149 -5.99 8.24 15.65
C LEU A 149 -5.90 9.44 14.70
N ASP A 150 -5.85 10.63 15.28
CA ASP A 150 -5.45 11.81 14.53
C ASP A 150 -3.93 11.91 14.43
N LEU A 151 -3.46 12.76 13.51
CA LEU A 151 -2.04 12.91 13.22
C LEU A 151 -1.20 13.25 14.46
N ALA A 152 -1.73 14.08 15.39
CA ALA A 152 -1.03 14.44 16.61
C ALA A 152 -0.81 13.22 17.51
N ALA A 153 -1.81 12.35 17.65
CA ALA A 153 -1.71 11.11 18.41
C ALA A 153 -0.77 10.10 17.74
N ILE A 154 -0.77 10.02 16.39
CA ILE A 154 0.16 9.17 15.63
C ILE A 154 1.61 9.65 15.85
N GLU A 155 1.88 10.95 15.71
CA GLU A 155 3.21 11.53 15.94
C GLU A 155 3.68 11.33 17.39
N TRP A 156 2.79 11.47 18.35
CA TRP A 156 3.09 11.18 19.74
C TRP A 156 3.49 9.71 19.93
N LEU A 157 2.71 8.77 19.37
CA LEU A 157 2.99 7.33 19.44
C LEU A 157 4.32 6.97 18.75
N GLU A 158 4.61 7.56 17.60
CA GLU A 158 5.92 7.42 16.91
C GLU A 158 7.07 7.85 17.82
N ASN A 159 6.95 9.01 18.47
CA ASN A 159 7.96 9.54 19.37
C ASN A 159 8.15 8.66 20.60
N TRP A 160 7.08 8.11 21.14
CA TRP A 160 7.12 7.19 22.28
C TRP A 160 7.82 5.88 21.87
N LEU A 161 7.41 5.24 20.76
CA LEU A 161 7.99 3.98 20.27
C LEU A 161 9.46 4.14 19.86
N ASN A 162 9.87 5.31 19.37
CA ASN A 162 11.28 5.57 19.08
C ASN A 162 12.17 5.55 20.34
N ARG A 163 11.63 5.93 21.50
CA ARG A 163 12.32 5.91 22.80
C ARG A 163 12.18 4.58 23.52
N TYR A 164 11.20 3.77 23.13
CA TYR A 164 10.94 2.49 23.75
C TYR A 164 12.14 1.53 23.59
N THR A 165 12.52 0.87 24.67
CA THR A 165 13.73 0.03 24.76
C THR A 165 13.47 -1.45 24.55
N GLY A 166 12.22 -1.91 24.70
CA GLY A 166 11.81 -3.28 24.46
C GLY A 166 11.63 -3.62 23.00
N ALA A 167 11.18 -4.82 22.71
CA ALA A 167 10.84 -5.27 21.38
C ALA A 167 9.40 -4.93 21.03
N PHE A 168 9.13 -4.66 19.75
CA PHE A 168 7.76 -4.57 19.27
C PHE A 168 7.56 -5.22 17.90
N VAL A 169 6.34 -5.75 17.72
CA VAL A 169 5.83 -6.19 16.43
C VAL A 169 4.61 -5.35 16.09
N VAL A 170 4.61 -4.71 14.94
CA VAL A 170 3.51 -3.83 14.55
C VAL A 170 2.90 -4.24 13.21
N ILE A 171 1.58 -4.34 13.19
CA ILE A 171 0.77 -4.39 11.99
C ILE A 171 0.23 -2.98 11.79
N SER A 172 0.48 -2.37 10.64
CA SER A 172 -0.11 -1.09 10.25
C SER A 172 -0.18 -0.96 8.74
N HIS A 173 -1.12 -0.16 8.27
CA HIS A 173 -1.25 0.23 6.87
C HIS A 173 -0.64 1.62 6.62
N ASP A 174 -0.26 2.36 7.67
CA ASP A 174 0.49 3.62 7.55
C ASP A 174 1.96 3.36 7.20
N ARG A 175 2.31 3.54 5.91
CA ARG A 175 3.67 3.32 5.38
C ARG A 175 4.69 4.22 6.04
N THR A 176 4.33 5.46 6.34
CA THR A 176 5.22 6.43 6.99
C THR A 176 5.54 5.99 8.41
N PHE A 177 4.54 5.54 9.16
CA PHE A 177 4.69 5.00 10.51
C PHE A 177 5.61 3.78 10.52
N LEU A 178 5.38 2.82 9.64
CA LEU A 178 6.24 1.63 9.52
C LEU A 178 7.67 1.98 9.13
N THR A 179 7.86 2.88 8.17
CA THR A 179 9.20 3.30 7.68
C THR A 179 10.02 3.98 8.76
N ARG A 180 9.38 4.81 9.60
CA ARG A 180 10.06 5.54 10.66
C ARG A 180 10.46 4.67 11.85
N LEU A 181 9.72 3.59 12.12
CA LEU A 181 9.84 2.81 13.35
C LEU A 181 10.52 1.46 13.19
N THR A 182 10.36 0.79 12.04
CA THR A 182 10.79 -0.60 11.90
C THR A 182 12.18 -0.75 11.32
N ARG A 183 12.88 -1.81 11.73
CA ARG A 183 14.24 -2.13 11.26
C ARG A 183 14.29 -3.44 10.48
N SER A 184 13.34 -4.33 10.72
CA SER A 184 13.17 -5.59 9.98
C SER A 184 11.69 -5.81 9.71
N THR A 185 11.41 -6.61 8.69
CA THR A 185 10.03 -6.88 8.24
C THR A 185 9.77 -8.37 8.24
N LEU A 186 8.65 -8.76 8.84
CA LEU A 186 8.08 -10.10 8.78
C LEU A 186 7.00 -10.11 7.71
N TRP A 187 7.21 -10.87 6.65
CA TRP A 187 6.26 -11.01 5.56
C TRP A 187 5.51 -12.33 5.66
N LEU A 188 4.22 -12.24 5.99
CA LEU A 188 3.31 -13.38 6.07
C LEU A 188 2.61 -13.54 4.71
N ASP A 189 3.00 -14.55 3.96
CA ASP A 189 2.43 -14.89 2.67
C ASP A 189 2.10 -16.38 2.59
N ARG A 190 0.85 -16.71 2.25
CA ARG A 190 0.35 -18.09 2.04
C ARG A 190 0.69 -19.05 3.18
N GLY A 191 0.50 -18.62 4.41
CA GLY A 191 0.77 -19.41 5.61
C GLY A 191 2.26 -19.59 5.94
N SER A 192 3.16 -18.96 5.19
CA SER A 192 4.60 -18.94 5.43
C SER A 192 5.05 -17.58 5.91
N LEU A 193 6.00 -17.53 6.85
CA LEU A 193 6.59 -16.31 7.36
C LEU A 193 8.02 -16.17 6.86
N ARG A 194 8.34 -15.04 6.27
CA ARG A 194 9.70 -14.70 5.84
C ARG A 194 10.17 -13.45 6.59
N ARG A 195 11.36 -13.48 7.12
CA ARG A 195 11.99 -12.33 7.78
C ARG A 195 12.95 -11.65 6.80
N ALA A 196 12.72 -10.37 6.55
CA ALA A 196 13.62 -9.48 5.83
C ALA A 196 14.37 -8.62 6.86
N GLU A 197 15.70 -8.63 6.82
CA GLU A 197 16.54 -7.79 7.69
C GLU A 197 16.65 -6.37 7.15
N VAL A 198 15.55 -5.87 6.60
CA VAL A 198 15.36 -4.50 6.14
C VAL A 198 14.08 -3.94 6.74
N GLY A 199 14.10 -2.68 7.16
CA GLY A 199 12.89 -1.98 7.59
C GLY A 199 11.91 -1.82 6.43
N PHE A 200 10.70 -1.37 6.77
CA PHE A 200 9.62 -1.27 5.78
C PHE A 200 9.99 -0.43 4.54
N GLY A 201 10.79 0.63 4.70
CA GLY A 201 11.24 1.45 3.56
C GLY A 201 12.06 0.72 2.49
N GLY A 202 12.70 -0.42 2.85
CA GLY A 202 13.40 -1.28 1.90
C GLY A 202 12.63 -2.53 1.49
N PHE A 203 11.43 -2.73 2.04
CA PHE A 203 10.67 -3.97 1.88
C PHE A 203 10.19 -4.19 0.45
N GLU A 204 9.70 -3.17 -0.23
CA GLU A 204 9.20 -3.27 -1.61
C GLU A 204 10.30 -3.79 -2.56
N ALA A 205 11.48 -3.18 -2.51
CA ALA A 205 12.62 -3.62 -3.33
C ALA A 205 13.08 -5.06 -2.98
N TRP A 206 13.02 -5.44 -1.69
CA TRP A 206 13.32 -6.78 -1.26
C TRP A 206 12.27 -7.78 -1.76
N GLN A 207 10.99 -7.44 -1.70
CA GLN A 207 9.86 -8.25 -2.19
C GLN A 207 9.94 -8.48 -3.70
N GLU A 208 10.21 -7.43 -4.48
CA GLU A 208 10.42 -7.54 -5.93
C GLU A 208 11.55 -8.49 -6.28
N LYS A 209 12.66 -8.42 -5.54
CA LYS A 209 13.77 -9.35 -5.73
C LYS A 209 13.35 -10.80 -5.47
N ILE A 210 12.61 -11.07 -4.40
CA ILE A 210 12.09 -12.41 -4.08
C ILE A 210 11.15 -12.89 -5.19
N TYR A 211 10.22 -12.05 -5.66
CA TYR A 211 9.33 -12.42 -6.76
C TYR A 211 10.10 -12.69 -8.06
N ALA A 212 11.12 -11.91 -8.38
CA ALA A 212 11.96 -12.14 -9.54
C ALA A 212 12.75 -13.46 -9.43
N GLU A 213 13.25 -13.82 -8.23
CA GLU A 213 13.91 -15.10 -7.97
C GLU A 213 12.93 -16.27 -8.08
N GLU A 214 11.71 -16.15 -7.54
CA GLU A 214 10.65 -17.15 -7.67
C GLU A 214 10.21 -17.34 -9.13
N ALA A 215 10.05 -16.25 -9.89
CA ALA A 215 9.72 -16.32 -11.30
C ALA A 215 10.79 -17.07 -12.11
N ARG A 216 12.07 -16.76 -11.90
CA ARG A 216 13.19 -17.48 -12.53
C ARG A 216 13.24 -18.96 -12.12
N ALA A 217 12.94 -19.27 -10.86
CA ALA A 217 12.87 -20.64 -10.38
C ALA A 217 11.69 -21.40 -11.02
N ALA A 218 10.54 -20.72 -11.18
CA ALA A 218 9.36 -21.25 -11.85
C ALA A 218 9.64 -21.56 -13.33
N GLU A 219 10.27 -20.65 -14.07
CA GLU A 219 10.67 -20.87 -15.47
C GLU A 219 11.61 -22.06 -15.63
N LYS A 220 12.63 -22.17 -14.75
CA LYS A 220 13.54 -23.33 -14.74
C LYS A 220 12.78 -24.63 -14.45
N LEU A 221 11.79 -24.61 -13.57
CA LEU A 221 10.97 -25.76 -13.22
C LEU A 221 10.04 -26.13 -14.39
N ASP A 222 9.42 -25.14 -15.05
CA ASP A 222 8.58 -25.34 -16.25
C ASP A 222 9.38 -25.95 -17.41
N ALA A 223 10.61 -25.48 -17.62
CA ALA A 223 11.51 -26.08 -18.62
C ALA A 223 11.82 -27.55 -18.30
N LYS A 224 12.10 -27.89 -17.03
CA LYS A 224 12.31 -29.27 -16.60
C LYS A 224 11.02 -30.11 -16.74
N LEU A 225 9.88 -29.58 -16.37
CA LEU A 225 8.57 -30.24 -16.53
C LEU A 225 8.27 -30.55 -18.00
N LYS A 226 8.53 -29.61 -18.92
CA LYS A 226 8.39 -29.84 -20.38
C LYS A 226 9.28 -30.99 -20.86
N LEU A 227 10.53 -31.07 -20.43
CA LEU A 227 11.43 -32.13 -20.78
C LEU A 227 10.96 -33.51 -20.26
N GLU A 228 10.50 -33.58 -19.00
CA GLU A 228 10.00 -34.82 -18.41
C GLU A 228 8.66 -35.26 -19.02
N LEU A 229 7.76 -34.32 -19.36
CA LEU A 229 6.51 -34.58 -20.08
C LEU A 229 6.78 -35.12 -21.51
N HIS A 230 7.72 -34.50 -22.23
CA HIS A 230 8.10 -34.94 -23.56
C HIS A 230 8.70 -36.36 -23.54
N TRP A 231 9.46 -36.69 -22.48
CA TRP A 231 9.97 -38.04 -22.26
C TRP A 231 8.85 -39.05 -22.00
N LEU A 232 7.81 -38.69 -21.21
CA LEU A 232 6.64 -39.53 -20.94
C LEU A 232 5.85 -39.85 -22.22
N GLN A 233 5.72 -38.88 -23.14
CA GLN A 233 4.97 -39.01 -24.40
C GLN A 233 5.66 -39.94 -25.43
N ARG A 234 7.00 -40.11 -25.36
CA ARG A 234 7.77 -40.93 -26.29
C ARG A 234 7.74 -42.44 -26.01
N GLY A 235 6.90 -42.90 -25.11
CA GLY A 235 6.63 -44.33 -24.89
C GLY A 235 7.75 -45.08 -24.18
N VAL A 236 7.43 -45.54 -22.99
CA VAL A 236 8.36 -46.30 -22.14
C VAL A 236 8.23 -47.75 -22.43
N THR A 237 9.11 -48.27 -23.28
CA THR A 237 9.39 -49.70 -23.35
C THR A 237 10.53 -50.05 -22.41
N ALA A 238 10.23 -50.95 -21.45
CA ALA A 238 11.16 -51.68 -20.58
C ALA A 238 11.91 -50.90 -19.48
N ARG A 239 11.35 -50.89 -18.29
CA ARG A 239 11.93 -51.02 -16.92
C ARG A 239 11.02 -50.36 -15.88
N ARG A 240 9.96 -51.01 -15.44
CA ARG A 240 8.93 -50.53 -14.51
C ARG A 240 9.45 -49.84 -13.23
N ARG A 241 10.52 -50.30 -12.60
CA ARG A 241 11.02 -49.71 -11.34
C ARG A 241 11.70 -48.35 -11.49
N ARG A 242 12.43 -48.09 -12.58
CA ARG A 242 13.08 -46.78 -12.86
C ARG A 242 12.03 -45.70 -13.20
N ASN A 243 10.89 -46.12 -13.74
CA ASN A 243 9.82 -45.22 -14.18
C ASN A 243 8.94 -44.74 -13.02
N GLN A 244 8.76 -45.55 -11.97
CA GLN A 244 7.99 -45.11 -10.79
C GLN A 244 8.68 -43.95 -10.07
N GLY A 245 9.97 -44.01 -9.80
CA GLY A 245 10.69 -42.90 -9.16
C GLY A 245 10.73 -41.63 -10.02
N ARG A 246 10.72 -41.76 -11.35
CA ARG A 246 10.67 -40.60 -12.26
C ARG A 246 9.27 -39.99 -12.35
N LEU A 247 8.21 -40.79 -12.29
CA LEU A 247 6.82 -40.35 -12.20
C LEU A 247 6.57 -39.64 -10.85
N GLU A 248 7.10 -40.17 -9.78
CA GLU A 248 7.04 -39.60 -8.45
C GLU A 248 7.72 -38.22 -8.39
N LYS A 249 8.92 -38.11 -9.00
CA LYS A 249 9.65 -36.87 -9.17
C LYS A 249 8.88 -35.85 -10.03
N LEU A 250 8.21 -36.29 -11.09
CA LEU A 250 7.35 -35.44 -11.92
C LEU A 250 6.16 -34.92 -11.12
N ASN A 251 5.51 -35.75 -10.32
CA ASN A 251 4.41 -35.34 -9.46
C ASN A 251 4.87 -34.36 -8.37
N GLN A 252 6.05 -34.57 -7.78
CA GLN A 252 6.65 -33.63 -6.85
C GLN A 252 6.95 -32.27 -7.52
N MET A 253 7.52 -32.27 -8.73
CA MET A 253 7.76 -31.03 -9.49
C MET A 253 6.46 -30.30 -9.86
N ARG A 254 5.38 -31.04 -10.19
CA ARG A 254 4.05 -30.44 -10.43
C ARG A 254 3.46 -29.83 -9.17
N ALA A 255 3.56 -30.52 -8.03
CA ALA A 255 3.13 -29.99 -6.73
C ALA A 255 3.93 -28.75 -6.34
N GLN A 256 5.26 -28.78 -6.54
CA GLN A 256 6.13 -27.63 -6.31
C GLN A 256 5.76 -26.44 -7.21
N ARG A 257 5.46 -26.70 -8.50
CA ARG A 257 5.04 -25.64 -9.43
C ARG A 257 3.67 -25.05 -9.08
N ALA A 258 2.73 -25.88 -8.63
CA ALA A 258 1.41 -25.45 -8.19
C ALA A 258 1.48 -24.56 -6.92
N ALA A 259 2.48 -24.81 -6.05
CA ALA A 259 2.75 -23.97 -4.88
C ALA A 259 3.39 -22.62 -5.24
N MET A 260 4.03 -22.51 -6.42
CA MET A 260 4.62 -21.27 -6.95
C MET A 260 3.55 -20.51 -7.76
N LEU A 261 2.64 -19.82 -7.10
CA LEU A 261 1.71 -18.90 -7.78
C LEU A 261 2.42 -17.55 -7.91
N GLY A 262 2.54 -17.03 -9.13
CA GLY A 262 3.10 -15.71 -9.38
C GLY A 262 2.27 -14.59 -8.72
N PRO A 263 2.79 -13.34 -8.70
CA PRO A 263 2.06 -12.20 -8.18
C PRO A 263 0.71 -12.09 -8.88
N ALA A 264 -0.35 -11.74 -8.12
CA ALA A 264 -1.64 -11.39 -8.70
C ALA A 264 -1.40 -10.23 -9.66
N GLY A 265 -1.72 -10.41 -10.94
CA GLY A 265 -1.39 -9.44 -11.98
C GLY A 265 -1.93 -8.06 -11.65
N ALA A 266 -1.10 -7.03 -11.81
CA ALA A 266 -1.51 -5.65 -11.79
C ALA A 266 -2.54 -5.42 -12.91
N ALA A 267 -3.74 -4.98 -12.55
CA ALA A 267 -4.79 -4.68 -13.49
C ALA A 267 -4.58 -3.26 -14.02
N LYS A 268 -4.48 -3.11 -15.34
CA LYS A 268 -4.52 -1.78 -15.97
C LYS A 268 -5.97 -1.37 -16.17
N LEU A 269 -6.44 -0.43 -15.37
CA LEU A 269 -7.73 0.23 -15.56
C LEU A 269 -7.58 1.31 -16.66
N GLY A 270 -8.08 1.04 -17.85
CA GLY A 270 -8.21 2.07 -18.89
C GLY A 270 -9.45 2.93 -18.60
N ILE A 271 -9.27 4.22 -18.35
CA ILE A 271 -10.36 5.17 -18.05
C ILE A 271 -10.61 6.04 -19.29
N GLN A 272 -11.87 6.10 -19.76
CA GLN A 272 -12.30 7.07 -20.78
C GLN A 272 -12.99 8.27 -20.12
N ALA A 273 -12.58 9.47 -20.55
CA ALA A 273 -13.11 10.74 -20.08
C ALA A 273 -14.48 11.08 -20.66
N ASP A 274 -15.26 11.81 -19.86
CA ASP A 274 -16.47 12.48 -20.32
C ASP A 274 -16.14 13.93 -20.73
N ASP A 275 -16.51 14.33 -21.94
CA ASP A 275 -16.16 15.60 -22.57
C ASP A 275 -17.07 16.73 -22.08
N VAL A 276 -16.79 17.30 -20.86
CA VAL A 276 -17.53 18.44 -20.31
C VAL A 276 -16.63 19.66 -20.13
N ARG A 277 -17.01 20.79 -20.78
CA ARG A 277 -16.22 22.02 -20.94
C ARG A 277 -16.13 22.97 -19.73
N THR A 278 -16.62 22.61 -18.55
CA THR A 278 -16.65 23.52 -17.39
C THR A 278 -15.32 23.48 -16.63
N LYS A 279 -14.58 24.60 -16.58
CA LYS A 279 -13.28 24.69 -15.90
C LYS A 279 -13.37 24.73 -14.38
N SER A 280 -14.37 25.44 -13.80
CA SER A 280 -14.55 25.54 -12.36
C SER A 280 -15.67 24.60 -11.90
N VAL A 281 -15.39 23.75 -10.95
CA VAL A 281 -16.30 22.71 -10.46
C VAL A 281 -16.97 23.13 -9.17
N ILE A 282 -16.21 23.71 -8.23
CA ILE A 282 -16.69 24.21 -6.94
C ILE A 282 -16.07 25.60 -6.70
N THR A 283 -16.88 26.57 -6.31
CA THR A 283 -16.40 27.89 -5.90
C THR A 283 -16.97 28.20 -4.52
N ALA A 284 -16.11 28.35 -3.54
CA ALA A 284 -16.43 28.81 -2.19
C ALA A 284 -15.93 30.26 -2.03
N GLU A 285 -16.78 31.16 -1.58
CA GLU A 285 -16.48 32.59 -1.39
C GLU A 285 -16.87 33.02 0.01
N HIS A 286 -15.89 33.44 0.79
CA HIS A 286 -16.06 33.99 2.17
C HIS A 286 -16.89 33.09 3.08
N VAL A 287 -16.71 31.77 2.97
CA VAL A 287 -17.49 30.78 3.70
C VAL A 287 -17.14 30.78 5.18
N THR A 288 -18.15 30.98 6.01
CA THR A 288 -18.07 30.88 7.48
C THR A 288 -19.11 29.87 7.98
N LYS A 289 -18.70 28.97 8.89
CA LYS A 289 -19.58 28.00 9.56
C LYS A 289 -19.34 27.96 11.05
N ARG A 290 -20.42 28.04 11.83
CA ARG A 290 -20.42 28.02 13.28
C ARG A 290 -21.36 26.93 13.82
N TYR A 291 -21.04 26.41 14.98
CA TYR A 291 -21.92 25.55 15.78
C TYR A 291 -21.95 26.12 17.20
N GLY A 292 -23.09 26.78 17.55
CA GLY A 292 -23.18 27.59 18.75
C GLY A 292 -22.13 28.71 18.73
N ASP A 293 -21.36 28.83 19.81
CA ASP A 293 -20.30 29.85 19.93
C ASP A 293 -18.98 29.47 19.23
N ARG A 294 -18.87 28.23 18.75
CA ARG A 294 -17.64 27.75 18.12
C ARG A 294 -17.64 27.95 16.61
N THR A 295 -16.71 28.78 16.13
CA THR A 295 -16.47 28.93 14.69
C THR A 295 -15.57 27.79 14.21
N ILE A 296 -16.09 26.98 13.26
CA ILE A 296 -15.39 25.83 12.70
C ILE A 296 -14.61 26.20 11.44
N ILE A 297 -15.21 27.00 10.57
CA ILE A 297 -14.62 27.57 9.36
C ILE A 297 -14.84 29.06 9.37
N LYS A 298 -13.81 29.84 9.10
CA LYS A 298 -13.85 31.30 9.14
C LYS A 298 -13.28 31.88 7.85
N ASP A 299 -14.13 32.65 7.13
CA ASP A 299 -13.74 33.43 5.93
C ASP A 299 -12.92 32.63 4.91
N PHE A 300 -13.41 31.45 4.57
CA PHE A 300 -12.73 30.53 3.65
C PHE A 300 -13.15 30.78 2.21
N SER A 301 -12.16 30.95 1.32
CA SER A 301 -12.40 31.10 -0.12
C SER A 301 -11.49 30.15 -0.90
N LEU A 302 -12.08 29.39 -1.83
CA LEU A 302 -11.36 28.45 -2.68
C LEU A 302 -12.11 28.25 -3.99
N ARG A 303 -11.35 28.13 -5.07
CA ARG A 303 -11.89 27.75 -6.37
C ARG A 303 -11.26 26.44 -6.82
N ILE A 304 -12.07 25.40 -6.95
CA ILE A 304 -11.67 24.06 -7.38
C ILE A 304 -11.96 23.90 -8.87
N GLN A 305 -10.96 23.46 -9.60
CA GLN A 305 -11.06 23.22 -11.05
C GLN A 305 -11.25 21.72 -11.32
N ARG A 306 -11.68 21.42 -12.53
CA ARG A 306 -11.78 20.03 -13.00
C ARG A 306 -10.37 19.40 -13.03
N GLY A 307 -10.27 18.19 -12.47
CA GLY A 307 -9.02 17.45 -12.35
C GLY A 307 -8.18 17.79 -11.12
N ASP A 308 -8.61 18.74 -10.29
CA ASP A 308 -7.92 19.00 -9.02
C ASP A 308 -8.08 17.82 -8.08
N ARG A 309 -6.99 17.52 -7.36
CA ARG A 309 -6.94 16.48 -6.32
C ARG A 309 -6.62 17.14 -4.99
N ILE A 310 -7.63 17.24 -4.14
CA ILE A 310 -7.58 18.03 -2.91
C ILE A 310 -7.62 17.11 -1.71
N GLY A 311 -6.57 17.18 -0.87
CA GLY A 311 -6.50 16.54 0.44
C GLY A 311 -7.00 17.48 1.53
N ILE A 312 -7.77 16.97 2.49
CA ILE A 312 -8.23 17.70 3.66
C ILE A 312 -7.63 17.04 4.90
N VAL A 313 -6.80 17.79 5.63
CA VAL A 313 -6.05 17.28 6.78
C VAL A 313 -6.30 18.14 8.03
N GLY A 314 -6.14 17.54 9.20
CA GLY A 314 -6.27 18.25 10.48
C GLY A 314 -6.62 17.29 11.63
N ALA A 315 -6.58 17.80 12.86
CA ALA A 315 -6.92 17.03 14.06
C ALA A 315 -8.39 16.57 14.04
N ASN A 316 -8.71 15.56 14.85
CA ASN A 316 -10.09 15.15 15.05
C ASN A 316 -10.90 16.31 15.68
N GLY A 317 -12.09 16.56 15.12
CA GLY A 317 -12.92 17.70 15.54
C GLY A 317 -12.47 19.08 15.04
N ALA A 318 -11.45 19.16 14.17
CA ALA A 318 -11.01 20.41 13.53
C ALA A 318 -11.97 20.94 12.45
N GLY A 319 -12.94 20.13 12.00
CA GLY A 319 -13.94 20.52 11.03
C GLY A 319 -13.75 19.94 9.62
N LYS A 320 -12.94 18.87 9.45
CA LYS A 320 -12.70 18.22 8.15
C LYS A 320 -13.99 17.82 7.44
N THR A 321 -14.84 17.02 8.10
CA THR A 321 -16.14 16.58 7.56
C THR A 321 -17.10 17.78 7.34
N THR A 322 -17.03 18.80 8.19
CA THR A 322 -17.81 20.04 7.99
C THR A 322 -17.38 20.77 6.71
N LEU A 323 -16.07 20.93 6.50
CA LEU A 323 -15.54 21.54 5.27
C LEU A 323 -15.93 20.71 4.05
N LEU A 324 -15.81 19.39 4.12
CA LEU A 324 -16.21 18.49 3.05
C LEU A 324 -17.68 18.68 2.67
N LYS A 325 -18.59 18.66 3.65
CA LYS A 325 -20.03 18.86 3.45
C LYS A 325 -20.39 20.25 2.92
N LEU A 326 -19.64 21.28 3.29
CA LEU A 326 -19.79 22.62 2.70
C LEU A 326 -19.40 22.63 1.23
N LEU A 327 -18.26 22.01 0.88
CA LEU A 327 -17.77 21.93 -0.50
C LEU A 327 -18.64 21.05 -1.40
N THR A 328 -19.29 20.02 -0.85
CA THR A 328 -20.23 19.15 -1.60
C THR A 328 -21.65 19.70 -1.67
N GLY A 329 -21.93 20.80 -0.95
CA GLY A 329 -23.27 21.41 -0.91
C GLY A 329 -24.27 20.68 -0.01
N GLU A 330 -23.85 19.66 0.75
CA GLU A 330 -24.68 18.96 1.73
C GLU A 330 -24.99 19.83 2.96
N LEU A 331 -24.14 20.81 3.25
CA LEU A 331 -24.29 21.76 4.35
C LEU A 331 -24.23 23.18 3.83
N ALA A 332 -25.20 24.02 4.21
CA ALA A 332 -25.17 25.42 3.87
C ALA A 332 -24.21 26.18 4.81
N PRO A 333 -23.43 27.15 4.29
CA PRO A 333 -22.67 28.08 5.13
C PRO A 333 -23.56 29.04 5.87
N ASP A 334 -23.08 29.58 6.99
CA ASP A 334 -23.79 30.65 7.74
C ASP A 334 -23.53 32.03 7.13
N GLU A 335 -22.32 32.23 6.56
CA GLU A 335 -21.93 33.41 5.79
C GLU A 335 -21.16 32.97 4.54
N GLY A 336 -21.23 33.78 3.48
CA GLY A 336 -20.61 33.47 2.20
C GLY A 336 -21.47 32.58 1.31
N SER A 337 -20.85 32.00 0.28
CA SER A 337 -21.55 31.12 -0.67
C SER A 337 -20.69 29.99 -1.16
N VAL A 338 -21.32 28.85 -1.46
CA VAL A 338 -20.70 27.74 -2.18
C VAL A 338 -21.51 27.47 -3.44
N THR A 339 -20.86 27.56 -4.58
CA THR A 339 -21.48 27.33 -5.91
C THR A 339 -20.90 26.09 -6.53
N LEU A 340 -21.77 25.14 -6.87
CA LEU A 340 -21.42 23.90 -7.57
C LEU A 340 -21.77 24.03 -9.05
N ALA A 341 -20.93 23.46 -9.93
CA ALA A 341 -21.25 23.39 -11.33
C ALA A 341 -22.49 22.52 -11.59
N LYS A 342 -23.42 22.98 -12.41
CA LYS A 342 -24.68 22.25 -12.70
C LYS A 342 -24.47 20.88 -13.35
N THR A 343 -23.31 20.65 -13.90
CA THR A 343 -22.90 19.37 -14.54
C THR A 343 -22.16 18.44 -13.56
N LEU A 344 -22.12 18.82 -12.27
CA LEU A 344 -21.42 18.03 -11.27
C LEU A 344 -22.25 16.80 -10.91
N ASP A 345 -21.71 15.63 -11.18
CA ASP A 345 -22.25 14.34 -10.73
C ASP A 345 -21.22 13.71 -9.78
N GLY A 346 -21.55 13.69 -8.50
CA GLY A 346 -20.66 13.29 -7.42
C GLY A 346 -20.95 11.88 -6.92
N VAL A 347 -19.89 11.10 -6.72
CA VAL A 347 -19.91 9.86 -5.95
C VAL A 347 -19.21 10.11 -4.63
N ILE A 348 -19.93 9.88 -3.52
CA ILE A 348 -19.42 9.99 -2.16
C ILE A 348 -19.16 8.56 -1.66
N ILE A 349 -17.92 8.28 -1.32
CA ILE A 349 -17.53 7.03 -0.66
C ILE A 349 -17.30 7.37 0.81
N ASP A 350 -18.32 7.09 1.62
CA ASP A 350 -18.31 7.25 3.07
C ASP A 350 -17.96 5.92 3.74
N GLN A 351 -17.45 5.98 4.98
CA GLN A 351 -17.13 4.82 5.85
C GLN A 351 -18.30 3.84 6.10
N GLN A 352 -19.53 4.19 5.72
CA GLN A 352 -20.70 3.39 6.00
C GLN A 352 -20.74 2.09 5.17
N ARG A 353 -20.02 1.07 5.66
CA ARG A 353 -20.09 -0.33 5.17
C ARG A 353 -21.49 -0.94 5.27
N SER A 354 -22.41 -0.31 5.97
CA SER A 354 -23.82 -0.71 6.11
C SER A 354 -24.60 -0.73 4.79
N LEU A 355 -24.04 -0.18 3.71
CA LEU A 355 -24.66 -0.17 2.38
C LEU A 355 -24.61 -1.51 1.64
N LEU A 356 -23.85 -2.48 2.14
CA LEU A 356 -23.76 -3.81 1.56
C LEU A 356 -24.62 -4.79 2.35
N ALA A 357 -25.77 -5.19 1.80
CA ALA A 357 -26.64 -6.20 2.40
C ALA A 357 -25.91 -7.55 2.48
N PRO A 358 -25.71 -8.14 3.69
CA PRO A 358 -24.92 -9.36 3.85
C PRO A 358 -25.45 -10.57 3.08
N GLU A 359 -26.75 -10.57 2.82
CA GLU A 359 -27.49 -11.66 2.14
C GLU A 359 -27.27 -11.68 0.63
N LYS A 360 -26.91 -10.52 0.02
CA LYS A 360 -26.71 -10.39 -1.41
C LYS A 360 -25.44 -11.12 -1.84
N ARG A 361 -25.43 -11.59 -3.10
CA ARG A 361 -24.21 -12.11 -3.72
C ARG A 361 -23.37 -10.94 -4.25
N VAL A 362 -22.08 -11.15 -4.40
CA VAL A 362 -21.16 -10.15 -4.95
C VAL A 362 -21.63 -9.65 -6.31
N ARG A 363 -22.04 -10.55 -7.21
CA ARG A 363 -22.59 -10.18 -8.53
C ARG A 363 -23.86 -9.34 -8.44
N ASP A 364 -24.74 -9.61 -7.47
CA ASP A 364 -26.00 -8.88 -7.30
C ASP A 364 -25.75 -7.43 -6.82
N VAL A 365 -24.64 -7.19 -6.12
CA VAL A 365 -24.22 -5.87 -5.69
C VAL A 365 -23.70 -5.03 -6.85
N LEU A 366 -23.06 -5.68 -7.83
CA LEU A 366 -22.38 -5.00 -8.94
C LEU A 366 -23.23 -4.91 -10.21
N ALA A 367 -24.04 -5.93 -10.51
CA ALA A 367 -24.69 -6.10 -11.81
C ALA A 367 -26.16 -6.56 -11.71
N ASP A 368 -26.84 -6.35 -10.59
CA ASP A 368 -28.24 -6.76 -10.36
C ASP A 368 -28.56 -8.20 -10.82
N GLY A 369 -27.61 -9.13 -10.56
CA GLY A 369 -27.74 -10.56 -10.89
C GLY A 369 -27.31 -10.97 -12.30
N GLY A 370 -26.89 -10.02 -13.13
CA GLY A 370 -26.36 -10.30 -14.47
C GLY A 370 -24.86 -10.64 -14.48
N ASP A 371 -24.37 -11.08 -15.65
CA ASP A 371 -22.94 -11.34 -15.88
C ASP A 371 -22.17 -10.11 -16.40
N TRP A 372 -22.88 -9.03 -16.65
CA TRP A 372 -22.33 -7.81 -17.23
C TRP A 372 -22.63 -6.62 -16.34
N ILE A 373 -21.59 -5.84 -16.04
CA ILE A 373 -21.68 -4.58 -15.32
C ILE A 373 -21.45 -3.42 -16.29
N GLU A 374 -22.19 -2.34 -16.11
CA GLU A 374 -21.89 -1.08 -16.80
C GLU A 374 -20.88 -0.29 -15.98
N VAL A 375 -19.65 -0.20 -16.49
CA VAL A 375 -18.57 0.58 -15.87
C VAL A 375 -18.40 1.87 -16.66
N ARG A 376 -18.85 2.99 -16.09
CA ARG A 376 -18.76 4.32 -16.70
C ARG A 376 -19.29 4.38 -18.15
N GLY A 377 -20.31 3.57 -18.46
CA GLY A 377 -20.95 3.50 -19.76
C GLY A 377 -20.42 2.43 -20.72
N ALA A 378 -19.38 1.72 -20.34
CA ALA A 378 -18.89 0.55 -21.07
C ALA A 378 -19.34 -0.74 -20.38
N LYS A 379 -19.82 -1.71 -21.17
CA LYS A 379 -20.18 -3.03 -20.63
C LYS A 379 -18.92 -3.87 -20.43
N LYS A 380 -18.68 -4.33 -19.20
CA LYS A 380 -17.61 -5.28 -18.83
C LYS A 380 -18.21 -6.55 -18.25
N HIS A 381 -17.55 -7.69 -18.49
CA HIS A 381 -17.93 -8.94 -17.82
C HIS A 381 -17.53 -8.89 -16.35
N ILE A 382 -18.43 -9.29 -15.43
CA ILE A 382 -18.28 -9.15 -13.98
C ILE A 382 -17.00 -9.80 -13.43
N GLN A 383 -16.65 -11.00 -13.94
CA GLN A 383 -15.42 -11.68 -13.49
C GLN A 383 -14.15 -10.92 -13.87
N GLY A 384 -14.13 -10.29 -15.07
CA GLY A 384 -13.03 -9.43 -15.49
C GLY A 384 -12.93 -8.20 -14.61
N TYR A 385 -14.07 -7.57 -14.31
CA TYR A 385 -14.12 -6.40 -13.43
C TYR A 385 -13.72 -6.71 -11.99
N LEU A 386 -14.20 -7.82 -11.42
CA LEU A 386 -13.80 -8.27 -10.08
C LEU A 386 -12.30 -8.53 -9.99
N LYS A 387 -11.69 -9.09 -11.05
CA LYS A 387 -10.24 -9.31 -11.09
C LYS A 387 -9.45 -7.99 -11.04
N GLU A 388 -9.98 -6.89 -11.62
CA GLU A 388 -9.38 -5.55 -11.53
C GLU A 388 -9.34 -5.04 -10.08
N PHE A 389 -10.25 -5.51 -9.21
CA PHE A 389 -10.28 -5.21 -7.78
C PHE A 389 -9.70 -6.34 -6.91
N LEU A 390 -8.80 -7.14 -7.46
CA LEU A 390 -8.09 -8.20 -6.76
C LEU A 390 -9.00 -9.27 -6.12
N PHE A 391 -10.19 -9.51 -6.70
CA PHE A 391 -11.05 -10.61 -6.30
C PHE A 391 -10.68 -11.90 -7.05
N ASP A 392 -10.82 -13.03 -6.35
CA ASP A 392 -10.89 -14.31 -7.03
C ASP A 392 -12.20 -14.36 -7.86
N PRO A 393 -12.14 -14.68 -9.17
CA PRO A 393 -13.34 -14.79 -10.00
C PRO A 393 -14.42 -15.76 -9.45
N GLY A 394 -14.02 -16.75 -8.66
CA GLY A 394 -14.93 -17.69 -7.99
C GLY A 394 -15.79 -17.05 -6.91
N LEU A 395 -15.42 -15.87 -6.39
CA LEU A 395 -16.18 -15.16 -5.37
C LEU A 395 -17.39 -14.39 -5.91
N ALA A 396 -17.63 -14.35 -7.23
CA ALA A 396 -18.77 -13.66 -7.82
C ALA A 396 -20.12 -14.14 -7.26
N ASP A 397 -20.23 -15.43 -6.92
CA ASP A 397 -21.43 -16.05 -6.35
C ASP A 397 -21.43 -16.13 -4.81
N ALA A 398 -20.35 -15.69 -4.16
CA ALA A 398 -20.26 -15.66 -2.71
C ALA A 398 -21.22 -14.62 -2.10
N ARG A 399 -21.71 -14.88 -0.90
CA ARG A 399 -22.51 -13.90 -0.16
C ARG A 399 -21.61 -12.83 0.44
N VAL A 400 -22.03 -11.58 0.40
CA VAL A 400 -21.30 -10.46 1.00
C VAL A 400 -20.96 -10.70 2.48
N GLY A 401 -21.88 -11.35 3.22
CA GLY A 401 -21.67 -11.70 4.63
C GLY A 401 -20.50 -12.63 4.89
N THR A 402 -20.07 -13.44 3.90
CA THR A 402 -18.94 -14.37 4.02
C THR A 402 -17.58 -13.71 3.68
N LEU A 403 -17.61 -12.51 3.12
CA LEU A 403 -16.40 -11.77 2.76
C LEU A 403 -15.68 -11.23 4.00
N SER A 404 -14.36 -11.18 3.96
CA SER A 404 -13.53 -10.47 4.93
C SER A 404 -13.81 -8.95 4.90
N GLY A 405 -13.39 -8.23 5.95
CA GLY A 405 -13.52 -6.77 6.00
C GLY A 405 -12.89 -6.07 4.79
N GLY A 406 -11.67 -6.47 4.42
CA GLY A 406 -10.96 -5.93 3.25
C GLY A 406 -11.65 -6.24 1.92
N GLU A 407 -12.19 -7.46 1.73
CA GLU A 407 -12.96 -7.80 0.55
C GLU A 407 -14.25 -7.00 0.44
N ARG A 408 -14.94 -6.75 1.57
CA ARG A 408 -16.12 -5.86 1.58
C ARG A 408 -15.77 -4.44 1.18
N SER A 409 -14.66 -3.91 1.67
CA SER A 409 -14.16 -2.58 1.29
C SER A 409 -13.81 -2.53 -0.19
N ARG A 410 -13.12 -3.54 -0.75
CA ARG A 410 -12.86 -3.64 -2.20
C ARG A 410 -14.14 -3.73 -3.03
N LEU A 411 -15.14 -4.47 -2.55
CA LEU A 411 -16.44 -4.57 -3.23
C LEU A 411 -17.17 -3.23 -3.26
N LEU A 412 -17.14 -2.49 -2.15
CA LEU A 412 -17.70 -1.14 -2.08
C LEU A 412 -17.01 -0.20 -3.07
N LEU A 413 -15.67 -0.21 -3.09
CA LEU A 413 -14.89 0.56 -4.06
C LEU A 413 -15.27 0.16 -5.49
N ALA A 414 -15.30 -1.13 -5.81
CA ALA A 414 -15.67 -1.62 -7.13
C ALA A 414 -17.06 -1.12 -7.56
N ARG A 415 -18.04 -1.16 -6.64
CA ARG A 415 -19.40 -0.67 -6.92
C ARG A 415 -19.42 0.83 -7.21
N GLU A 416 -18.77 1.64 -6.38
CA GLU A 416 -18.80 3.09 -6.53
C GLU A 416 -17.97 3.55 -7.73
N PHE A 417 -16.85 2.92 -8.04
CA PHE A 417 -16.04 3.23 -9.22
C PHE A 417 -16.67 2.76 -10.55
N ALA A 418 -17.65 1.86 -10.52
CA ALA A 418 -18.42 1.51 -11.72
C ALA A 418 -19.35 2.66 -12.16
N ARG A 419 -19.78 3.52 -11.23
CA ARG A 419 -20.70 4.62 -11.51
C ARG A 419 -20.01 5.73 -12.31
N ARG A 420 -20.76 6.36 -13.20
CA ARG A 420 -20.29 7.59 -13.86
C ARG A 420 -20.26 8.72 -12.84
N SER A 421 -19.14 9.41 -12.76
CA SER A 421 -18.99 10.59 -11.91
C SER A 421 -17.91 11.49 -12.46
N ASN A 422 -18.00 12.77 -12.14
CA ASN A 422 -16.94 13.76 -12.42
C ASN A 422 -16.44 14.45 -11.14
N LEU A 423 -17.00 14.07 -9.98
CA LEU A 423 -16.51 14.40 -8.64
C LEU A 423 -16.47 13.12 -7.80
N LEU A 424 -15.33 12.84 -7.22
CA LEU A 424 -15.10 11.73 -6.28
C LEU A 424 -14.80 12.31 -4.90
N VAL A 425 -15.59 11.92 -3.91
CA VAL A 425 -15.44 12.35 -2.52
C VAL A 425 -15.10 11.12 -1.68
N LEU A 426 -13.95 11.13 -1.02
CA LEU A 426 -13.44 10.05 -0.20
C LEU A 426 -13.26 10.53 1.23
N ASP A 427 -14.06 10.03 2.17
CA ASP A 427 -13.91 10.33 3.60
C ASP A 427 -13.28 9.14 4.32
N GLU A 428 -12.01 9.29 4.73
CA GLU A 428 -11.16 8.28 5.36
C GLU A 428 -11.13 6.93 4.59
N PRO A 429 -10.84 6.95 3.28
CA PRO A 429 -10.92 5.74 2.45
C PRO A 429 -9.85 4.71 2.79
N THR A 430 -8.79 5.12 3.47
CA THR A 430 -7.62 4.28 3.82
C THR A 430 -7.87 3.38 5.02
N ASN A 431 -8.90 3.67 5.83
CA ASN A 431 -9.23 2.85 6.99
C ASN A 431 -9.60 1.42 6.58
N ASP A 432 -8.97 0.43 7.24
CA ASP A 432 -9.22 -1.01 7.06
C ASP A 432 -8.87 -1.58 5.65
N LEU A 433 -8.18 -0.81 4.81
CA LEU A 433 -7.63 -1.31 3.55
C LEU A 433 -6.24 -1.89 3.79
N ASP A 434 -5.91 -3.01 3.14
CA ASP A 434 -4.53 -3.51 3.12
C ASP A 434 -3.68 -2.72 2.10
N LEU A 435 -2.36 -2.87 2.20
CA LEU A 435 -1.40 -2.14 1.37
C LEU A 435 -1.67 -2.36 -0.13
N GLU A 436 -2.05 -3.58 -0.54
CA GLU A 436 -2.36 -3.89 -1.95
C GLU A 436 -3.62 -3.16 -2.42
N THR A 437 -4.64 -3.07 -1.55
CA THR A 437 -5.88 -2.32 -1.85
C THR A 437 -5.64 -0.81 -1.85
N LEU A 438 -4.74 -0.32 -0.99
CA LEU A 438 -4.31 1.08 -1.00
C LEU A 438 -3.59 1.44 -2.29
N ASP A 439 -2.69 0.58 -2.78
CA ASP A 439 -2.02 0.77 -4.07
C ASP A 439 -3.02 0.79 -5.22
N LEU A 440 -3.97 -0.16 -5.24
CA LEU A 440 -5.06 -0.15 -6.22
C LEU A 440 -5.88 1.15 -6.17
N LEU A 441 -6.22 1.63 -4.97
CA LEU A 441 -6.96 2.88 -4.81
C LEU A 441 -6.17 4.08 -5.33
N GLN A 442 -4.85 4.13 -5.09
CA GLN A 442 -3.95 5.16 -5.61
C GLN A 442 -3.92 5.14 -7.15
N GLU A 443 -3.80 3.95 -7.77
CA GLU A 443 -3.84 3.79 -9.22
C GLU A 443 -5.17 4.28 -9.80
N VAL A 444 -6.29 3.87 -9.21
CA VAL A 444 -7.63 4.30 -9.66
C VAL A 444 -7.81 5.82 -9.56
N ILE A 445 -7.32 6.44 -8.46
CA ILE A 445 -7.36 7.90 -8.31
C ILE A 445 -6.42 8.57 -9.32
N ALA A 446 -5.24 8.00 -9.57
CA ALA A 446 -4.28 8.53 -10.54
C ALA A 446 -4.87 8.59 -11.96
N ASP A 447 -5.63 7.56 -12.34
CA ASP A 447 -6.27 7.45 -13.64
C ASP A 447 -7.63 8.16 -13.72
N TYR A 448 -8.13 8.70 -12.60
CA TYR A 448 -9.43 9.38 -12.58
C TYR A 448 -9.32 10.81 -13.13
N GLU A 449 -10.05 11.12 -14.21
CA GLU A 449 -9.99 12.43 -14.87
C GLU A 449 -10.90 13.49 -14.24
N GLY A 450 -11.77 13.11 -13.31
CA GLY A 450 -12.62 14.03 -12.54
C GLY A 450 -11.88 14.71 -11.39
N THR A 451 -12.58 15.52 -10.64
CA THR A 451 -12.09 16.16 -9.42
C THR A 451 -12.19 15.22 -8.25
N VAL A 452 -11.19 15.21 -7.38
CA VAL A 452 -11.14 14.34 -6.20
C VAL A 452 -11.00 15.18 -4.92
N LEU A 453 -11.86 14.92 -3.93
CA LEU A 453 -11.75 15.45 -2.57
C LEU A 453 -11.47 14.27 -1.62
N ILE A 454 -10.40 14.34 -0.87
CA ILE A 454 -9.96 13.26 0.02
C ILE A 454 -9.79 13.79 1.44
N VAL A 455 -10.47 13.20 2.40
CA VAL A 455 -10.15 13.35 3.83
C VAL A 455 -9.37 12.09 4.24
N SER A 456 -8.15 12.22 4.72
CA SER A 456 -7.38 11.09 5.21
C SER A 456 -6.34 11.51 6.27
N HIS A 457 -6.01 10.58 7.13
CA HIS A 457 -4.89 10.66 8.07
C HIS A 457 -3.63 9.93 7.58
N ASP A 458 -3.72 9.23 6.45
CA ASP A 458 -2.59 8.55 5.82
C ASP A 458 -1.74 9.55 5.01
N ARG A 459 -0.55 9.82 5.54
CA ARG A 459 0.39 10.81 4.99
C ARG A 459 0.94 10.39 3.63
N ASP A 460 1.37 9.13 3.47
CA ASP A 460 1.91 8.61 2.22
C ASP A 460 0.85 8.57 1.11
N PHE A 461 -0.37 8.17 1.47
CA PHE A 461 -1.49 8.19 0.54
C PHE A 461 -1.80 9.59 0.02
N LEU A 462 -1.83 10.60 0.91
CA LEU A 462 -2.02 11.99 0.52
C LEU A 462 -0.87 12.51 -0.35
N ASP A 463 0.39 12.24 0.03
CA ASP A 463 1.55 12.70 -0.74
C ASP A 463 1.58 12.15 -2.17
N ARG A 464 1.05 10.92 -2.38
CA ARG A 464 0.99 10.28 -3.70
C ARG A 464 -0.24 10.66 -4.52
N THR A 465 -1.31 11.13 -3.89
CA THR A 465 -2.61 11.27 -4.58
C THR A 465 -3.06 12.70 -4.76
N VAL A 466 -2.66 13.66 -3.89
CA VAL A 466 -3.21 15.00 -3.92
C VAL A 466 -2.21 16.03 -4.48
N THR A 467 -2.77 17.07 -5.09
CA THR A 467 -2.00 18.21 -5.64
C THR A 467 -2.14 19.47 -4.80
N VAL A 468 -3.16 19.52 -3.96
CA VAL A 468 -3.44 20.64 -3.04
C VAL A 468 -3.90 20.07 -1.70
N THR A 469 -3.36 20.59 -0.61
CA THR A 469 -3.75 20.23 0.76
C THR A 469 -4.43 21.38 1.47
N LEU A 470 -5.62 21.13 2.03
CA LEU A 470 -6.37 22.02 2.91
C LEU A 470 -6.14 21.60 4.36
N GLY A 471 -5.38 22.39 5.09
CA GLY A 471 -5.02 22.09 6.47
C GLY A 471 -5.89 22.85 7.47
N LEU A 472 -6.49 22.12 8.42
CA LEU A 472 -7.28 22.67 9.51
C LEU A 472 -6.56 22.50 10.85
N ASP A 473 -6.30 23.60 11.54
CA ASP A 473 -5.66 23.62 12.86
C ASP A 473 -6.63 23.69 14.04
N GLY A 474 -7.94 23.79 13.74
CA GLY A 474 -9.00 23.92 14.75
C GLY A 474 -9.26 25.37 15.19
N SER A 475 -8.51 26.36 14.71
CA SER A 475 -8.76 27.81 14.96
C SER A 475 -9.89 28.39 14.11
N GLY A 476 -10.40 27.60 13.17
CA GLY A 476 -11.34 28.03 12.13
C GLY A 476 -10.66 28.49 10.85
N LYS A 477 -9.36 28.65 10.83
CA LYS A 477 -8.60 28.98 9.63
C LYS A 477 -8.31 27.71 8.84
N VAL A 478 -8.43 27.79 7.50
CA VAL A 478 -8.05 26.72 6.58
C VAL A 478 -6.83 27.19 5.78
N ASP A 479 -5.72 26.50 5.94
CA ASP A 479 -4.50 26.74 5.14
C ASP A 479 -4.61 26.01 3.81
N ILE A 480 -4.35 26.73 2.70
CA ILE A 480 -4.33 26.18 1.35
C ILE A 480 -2.87 26.05 0.91
N ILE A 481 -2.41 24.85 0.61
CA ILE A 481 -1.03 24.57 0.27
C ILE A 481 -0.98 23.73 -1.00
N ALA A 482 -0.19 24.18 -1.99
CA ALA A 482 0.12 23.38 -3.15
C ALA A 482 1.10 22.26 -2.74
N GLY A 483 0.74 21.00 -3.04
CA GLY A 483 1.47 19.81 -2.68
C GLY A 483 0.71 18.89 -1.74
N GLY A 484 1.40 17.84 -1.29
CA GLY A 484 0.89 16.79 -0.41
C GLY A 484 0.94 17.17 1.08
N TYR A 485 0.85 16.12 1.90
CA TYR A 485 0.94 16.26 3.36
C TYR A 485 2.31 16.78 3.83
N ALA A 486 3.39 16.28 3.24
CA ALA A 486 4.76 16.69 3.62
C ALA A 486 5.01 18.20 3.39
N ASP A 487 4.39 18.79 2.37
CA ASP A 487 4.49 20.23 2.10
C ASP A 487 3.73 21.05 3.14
N TRP A 488 2.57 20.56 3.58
CA TRP A 488 1.78 21.17 4.65
C TRP A 488 2.51 21.07 6.00
N GLU A 489 3.06 19.89 6.36
CA GLU A 489 3.84 19.68 7.58
C GLU A 489 5.05 20.62 7.66
N ARG A 490 5.80 20.72 6.55
CA ARG A 490 6.99 21.60 6.46
C ARG A 490 6.65 23.08 6.68
N LYS A 491 5.46 23.52 6.26
CA LYS A 491 5.02 24.91 6.44
C LYS A 491 4.56 25.19 7.88
N ARG A 492 4.06 24.20 8.60
CA ARG A 492 3.64 24.30 10.00
C ARG A 492 4.82 24.21 10.99
N SER A 493 5.82 23.40 10.69
CA SER A 493 7.01 23.29 11.51
C SER A 493 7.90 24.49 11.21
N PRO A 494 8.09 25.47 12.14
CA PRO A 494 9.10 26.49 11.94
C PRO A 494 10.44 25.76 11.84
N LEU A 495 11.19 26.01 10.77
CA LEU A 495 12.59 25.60 10.69
C LEU A 495 13.26 25.92 12.03
N PRO A 496 14.02 25.00 12.67
CA PRO A 496 14.81 25.36 13.83
C PRO A 496 15.68 26.54 13.42
N ARG A 497 15.42 27.71 14.04
CA ARG A 497 16.28 28.88 13.88
C ARG A 497 17.67 28.39 14.21
N ALA A 498 18.54 28.33 13.21
CA ALA A 498 19.99 28.19 13.42
C ALA A 498 20.36 29.18 14.51
N GLY A 499 20.87 28.65 15.63
CA GLY A 499 21.16 29.43 16.82
C GLY A 499 21.98 30.65 16.48
N GLY A 500 21.43 31.83 16.70
CA GLY A 500 22.13 33.08 16.62
C GLY A 500 23.15 33.15 17.74
N ALA A 501 24.39 32.91 17.42
CA ALA A 501 25.53 33.37 18.24
C ALA A 501 25.79 34.83 17.94
N GLY A 502 25.80 35.58 19.00
CA GLY A 502 26.05 36.96 19.28
C GLY A 502 26.79 37.84 18.27
N GLY A 503 26.35 39.10 18.33
CA GLY A 503 26.86 40.20 17.54
C GLY A 503 28.34 40.53 17.74
N GLY A 504 28.92 41.01 16.67
CA GLY A 504 30.21 41.70 16.63
C GLY A 504 30.23 42.60 15.41
N LYS A 505 30.18 43.91 15.68
CA LYS A 505 30.40 44.98 14.71
C LYS A 505 31.84 44.96 14.23
N GLY A 506 32.09 45.27 12.96
CA GLY A 506 33.36 45.87 12.61
C GLY A 506 33.88 45.52 11.22
N GLU A 507 33.72 46.48 10.34
CA GLU A 507 34.70 46.99 9.37
C GLU A 507 35.02 46.25 8.06
N LYS A 508 34.74 47.02 7.01
CA LYS A 508 35.22 46.89 5.63
C LYS A 508 36.75 47.12 5.56
N ARG A 509 37.40 46.32 4.75
CA ARG A 509 38.60 46.63 3.93
C ARG A 509 38.95 45.35 3.17
N GLY A 510 38.99 45.27 1.87
CA GLY A 510 39.88 45.99 0.97
C GLY A 510 40.72 44.93 0.26
N ALA A 511 40.58 44.83 -1.06
CA ALA A 511 41.24 43.91 -1.97
C ALA A 511 42.76 43.80 -1.80
N LYS A 512 43.34 42.63 -2.09
CA LYS A 512 44.48 42.53 -3.04
C LYS A 512 44.85 41.07 -3.34
N GLN A 513 45.14 40.88 -4.59
CA GLN A 513 45.72 39.75 -5.30
C GLN A 513 47.03 39.23 -4.70
N ALA A 514 47.32 37.96 -4.81
CA ALA A 514 48.57 37.40 -5.36
C ALA A 514 48.46 35.86 -5.54
N VAL A 515 48.80 35.44 -6.71
CA VAL A 515 49.20 34.12 -7.23
C VAL A 515 50.73 33.97 -6.98
N PRO A 516 51.44 32.82 -7.02
CA PRO A 516 51.22 31.55 -7.74
C PRO A 516 51.72 30.23 -7.09
N THR A 517 51.16 29.12 -7.53
CA THR A 517 51.67 27.79 -7.93
C THR A 517 52.93 27.15 -7.29
N PRO A 518 53.12 25.79 -7.27
CA PRO A 518 52.77 24.86 -8.37
C PRO A 518 52.13 23.51 -7.98
N ASN A 519 51.49 22.94 -8.98
CA ASN A 519 51.01 21.59 -9.24
C ASN A 519 52.06 20.48 -8.89
N PRO A 520 51.66 19.20 -8.55
CA PRO A 520 51.22 18.34 -9.66
C PRO A 520 50.12 17.32 -9.30
N SER A 521 49.26 17.08 -10.13
CA SER A 521 48.88 15.91 -10.89
C SER A 521 47.41 16.00 -11.33
N ARG A 522 47.31 16.15 -12.62
CA ARG A 522 46.08 16.05 -13.39
C ARG A 522 45.53 14.61 -13.27
N GLU A 523 44.44 14.42 -12.59
CA GLU A 523 43.44 13.51 -13.05
C GLU A 523 42.38 14.32 -13.81
N ARG A 524 42.29 13.99 -15.08
CA ARG A 524 41.37 14.59 -16.04
C ARG A 524 39.95 14.20 -15.65
N GLU A 525 39.18 15.08 -15.08
CA GLU A 525 37.74 15.09 -15.25
C GLU A 525 37.44 15.46 -16.71
N GLY A 526 37.45 14.41 -17.54
CA GLY A 526 37.00 14.51 -18.90
C GLY A 526 35.47 14.53 -18.90
N ASN A 527 34.92 15.55 -19.51
CA ASN A 527 33.54 15.61 -20.00
C ASN A 527 33.18 14.27 -20.62
N ARG A 528 32.45 13.40 -19.91
CA ARG A 528 32.00 12.09 -20.38
C ARG A 528 30.88 12.31 -21.37
N LYS A 529 31.22 12.43 -22.64
CA LYS A 529 30.32 12.27 -23.78
C LYS A 529 30.35 10.80 -24.16
N LEU A 530 29.19 10.26 -24.60
CA LEU A 530 29.13 8.95 -25.23
C LEU A 530 30.23 8.84 -26.31
N SER A 531 30.81 7.66 -26.48
CA SER A 531 31.71 7.43 -27.60
C SER A 531 30.94 7.62 -28.93
N TYR A 532 31.59 8.06 -29.98
CA TYR A 532 30.95 8.23 -31.29
C TYR A 532 30.22 6.97 -31.78
N LYS A 533 30.74 5.80 -31.42
CA LYS A 533 30.15 4.51 -31.72
C LYS A 533 28.85 4.29 -30.93
N ASP A 534 28.87 4.57 -29.63
CA ASP A 534 27.70 4.40 -28.74
C ASP A 534 26.59 5.39 -29.09
N GLN A 535 26.94 6.63 -29.45
CA GLN A 535 25.95 7.63 -29.91
C GLN A 535 25.28 7.19 -31.21
N ARG A 536 26.07 6.68 -32.16
CA ARG A 536 25.54 6.15 -33.42
C ARG A 536 24.66 4.93 -33.22
N ASP A 537 25.05 4.00 -32.34
CA ASP A 537 24.25 2.83 -32.00
C ASP A 537 22.94 3.26 -31.31
N TYR A 538 22.97 4.21 -30.39
CA TYR A 538 21.80 4.76 -29.71
C TYR A 538 20.78 5.32 -30.71
N ASP A 539 21.23 6.06 -31.72
CA ASP A 539 20.38 6.70 -32.72
C ASP A 539 19.82 5.71 -33.76
N LEU A 540 20.55 4.63 -34.07
CA LEU A 540 20.18 3.68 -35.12
C LEU A 540 19.43 2.44 -34.62
N LEU A 541 19.65 2.01 -33.37
CA LEU A 541 19.05 0.80 -32.83
C LEU A 541 17.51 0.81 -32.82
N PRO A 542 16.81 1.90 -32.49
CA PRO A 542 15.35 1.93 -32.54
C PRO A 542 14.78 1.58 -33.92
N LYS A 543 15.37 2.17 -34.96
CA LYS A 543 14.95 1.88 -36.35
C LYS A 543 15.23 0.43 -36.75
N ARG A 544 16.36 -0.11 -36.28
CA ARG A 544 16.72 -1.52 -36.57
C ARG A 544 15.78 -2.48 -35.85
N ILE A 545 15.34 -2.16 -34.63
CA ILE A 545 14.35 -2.95 -33.87
C ILE A 545 13.01 -2.98 -34.64
N GLU A 546 12.52 -1.84 -35.13
CA GLU A 546 11.32 -1.77 -35.96
C GLU A 546 11.45 -2.60 -37.25
N GLU A 547 12.59 -2.57 -37.92
CA GLU A 547 12.85 -3.37 -39.11
C GLU A 547 12.81 -4.88 -38.84
N ILE A 548 13.38 -5.32 -37.69
CA ILE A 548 13.36 -6.71 -37.27
C ILE A 548 11.93 -7.13 -36.89
N GLU A 549 11.17 -6.30 -36.18
CA GLU A 549 9.77 -6.59 -35.85
C GLU A 549 8.90 -6.74 -37.11
N ALA A 550 9.09 -5.86 -38.09
CA ALA A 550 8.37 -5.96 -39.36
C ALA A 550 8.75 -7.23 -40.14
N ALA A 551 9.97 -7.71 -40.02
CA ALA A 551 10.41 -8.98 -40.63
C ALA A 551 9.77 -10.18 -39.91
N ILE A 552 9.77 -10.21 -38.55
CA ILE A 552 9.11 -11.25 -37.76
C ILE A 552 7.62 -11.33 -38.09
N ALA A 553 6.91 -10.19 -38.15
CA ALA A 553 5.49 -10.15 -38.46
C ALA A 553 5.17 -10.69 -39.87
N ARG A 554 6.02 -10.41 -40.85
CA ARG A 554 5.87 -10.97 -42.20
C ARG A 554 6.07 -12.48 -42.24
N ASP A 555 7.08 -12.99 -41.54
CA ASP A 555 7.40 -14.41 -41.51
C ASP A 555 6.36 -15.19 -40.70
N GLU A 556 5.82 -14.61 -39.61
CA GLU A 556 4.70 -15.17 -38.84
C GLU A 556 3.41 -15.20 -39.66
N ALA A 557 3.13 -14.16 -40.45
CA ALA A 557 1.99 -14.15 -41.38
C ALA A 557 2.12 -15.23 -42.46
N ALA A 558 3.34 -15.49 -42.93
CA ALA A 558 3.58 -16.57 -43.89
C ALA A 558 3.45 -17.98 -43.23
N LEU A 559 3.78 -18.12 -41.95
CA LEU A 559 3.58 -19.36 -41.17
C LEU A 559 2.11 -19.62 -40.82
N ALA A 560 1.27 -18.59 -40.81
CA ALA A 560 -0.16 -18.71 -40.51
C ALA A 560 -0.97 -19.40 -41.63
N ASP A 561 -0.36 -19.72 -42.78
CA ASP A 561 -1.00 -20.50 -43.85
C ASP A 561 -1.12 -21.98 -43.42
N PRO A 562 -2.36 -22.52 -43.23
CA PRO A 562 -2.58 -23.87 -42.75
C PRO A 562 -2.00 -24.97 -43.65
N ASP A 563 -1.86 -24.67 -44.92
CA ASP A 563 -1.39 -25.62 -45.94
C ASP A 563 0.14 -25.63 -46.12
N LEU A 564 0.85 -24.67 -45.56
CA LEU A 564 2.30 -24.53 -45.73
C LEU A 564 3.09 -25.73 -45.19
N TYR A 565 2.67 -26.28 -44.04
CA TYR A 565 3.32 -27.41 -43.42
C TYR A 565 3.19 -28.70 -44.25
N THR A 566 2.06 -28.86 -44.95
CA THR A 566 1.80 -30.06 -45.76
C THR A 566 2.33 -29.93 -47.16
N SER A 567 2.37 -28.71 -47.72
CA SER A 567 2.82 -28.44 -49.12
C SER A 567 4.33 -28.23 -49.21
N ASP A 568 4.98 -27.57 -48.23
CA ASP A 568 6.44 -27.30 -48.24
C ASP A 568 7.01 -27.31 -46.79
N PRO A 569 7.30 -28.52 -46.23
CA PRO A 569 7.87 -28.65 -44.88
C PRO A 569 9.24 -27.98 -44.72
N ASN A 570 10.03 -27.88 -45.82
CA ASN A 570 11.35 -27.24 -45.77
C ASN A 570 11.23 -25.72 -45.60
N ARG A 571 10.27 -25.12 -46.28
CA ARG A 571 9.99 -23.66 -46.18
C ARG A 571 9.44 -23.34 -44.77
N PHE A 572 8.58 -24.18 -44.22
CA PHE A 572 8.06 -24.02 -42.84
C PHE A 572 9.23 -24.06 -41.83
N ALA A 573 10.12 -25.02 -41.90
CA ALA A 573 11.29 -25.13 -41.04
C ALA A 573 12.25 -23.95 -41.18
N THR A 574 12.44 -23.46 -42.41
CA THR A 574 13.29 -22.27 -42.70
C THR A 574 12.71 -21.01 -42.08
N LEU A 575 11.40 -20.74 -42.25
CA LEU A 575 10.72 -19.58 -41.67
C LEU A 575 10.74 -19.62 -40.14
N THR A 576 10.53 -20.81 -39.53
CA THR A 576 10.61 -20.98 -38.07
C THR A 576 12.01 -20.63 -37.55
N ALA A 577 13.06 -21.12 -38.20
CA ALA A 577 14.44 -20.82 -37.82
C ALA A 577 14.79 -19.32 -38.02
N GLN A 578 14.25 -18.68 -39.07
CA GLN A 578 14.44 -17.26 -39.33
C GLN A 578 13.77 -16.40 -38.25
N ILE A 579 12.54 -16.74 -37.83
CA ILE A 579 11.83 -16.05 -36.74
C ILE A 579 12.58 -16.20 -35.41
N GLU A 580 13.06 -17.40 -35.07
CA GLU A 580 13.85 -17.60 -33.84
C GLU A 580 15.13 -16.76 -33.85
N LYS A 581 15.83 -16.72 -34.98
CA LYS A 581 17.04 -15.90 -35.13
C LYS A 581 16.73 -14.40 -35.06
N ALA A 582 15.67 -13.95 -35.70
CA ALA A 582 15.25 -12.55 -35.69
C ALA A 582 14.79 -12.11 -34.28
N ARG A 583 14.10 -12.96 -33.51
CA ARG A 583 13.76 -12.70 -32.12
C ARG A 583 14.99 -12.54 -31.23
N ALA A 584 15.98 -13.43 -31.36
CA ALA A 584 17.24 -13.32 -30.63
C ALA A 584 18.02 -12.03 -31.00
N GLU A 585 18.00 -11.63 -32.27
CA GLU A 585 18.64 -10.38 -32.73
C GLU A 585 17.91 -9.15 -32.20
N LYS A 586 16.56 -9.18 -32.13
CA LYS A 586 15.75 -8.14 -31.52
C LYS A 586 16.09 -7.96 -30.05
N ASP A 587 16.08 -9.05 -29.26
CA ASP A 587 16.36 -9.03 -27.83
C ASP A 587 17.77 -8.47 -27.55
N ALA A 588 18.75 -8.82 -28.37
CA ALA A 588 20.10 -8.28 -28.24
C ALA A 588 20.18 -6.77 -28.56
N ALA A 589 19.42 -6.31 -29.58
CA ALA A 589 19.35 -4.91 -29.95
C ALA A 589 18.65 -4.06 -28.90
N GLU A 590 17.54 -4.54 -28.35
CA GLU A 590 16.80 -3.88 -27.25
C GLU A 590 17.66 -3.77 -26.00
N HIS A 591 18.34 -4.83 -25.61
CA HIS A 591 19.23 -4.81 -24.44
C HIS A 591 20.36 -3.79 -24.61
N ARG A 592 20.96 -3.74 -25.81
CA ARG A 592 22.03 -2.76 -26.11
C ARG A 592 21.52 -1.32 -26.11
N TRP A 593 20.32 -1.09 -26.62
CA TRP A 593 19.71 0.24 -26.60
C TRP A 593 19.40 0.71 -25.17
N LEU A 594 18.90 -0.18 -24.30
CA LEU A 594 18.65 0.13 -22.88
C LEU A 594 19.95 0.48 -22.15
N GLU A 595 21.04 -0.28 -22.35
CA GLU A 595 22.35 0.05 -21.77
C GLU A 595 22.82 1.48 -22.17
N LEU A 596 22.61 1.82 -23.45
CA LEU A 596 23.00 3.13 -23.95
C LEU A 596 22.08 4.24 -23.43
N ALA A 597 20.79 3.99 -23.27
CA ALA A 597 19.83 4.92 -22.68
C ALA A 597 20.19 5.24 -21.21
N GLU A 598 20.51 4.22 -20.41
CA GLU A 598 20.99 4.41 -19.04
C GLU A 598 22.28 5.23 -18.98
N MET A 599 23.21 5.01 -19.91
CA MET A 599 24.43 5.84 -20.00
C MET A 599 24.13 7.30 -20.37
N VAL A 600 23.14 7.55 -21.26
CA VAL A 600 22.71 8.91 -21.63
C VAL A 600 22.10 9.61 -20.42
N GLU A 601 21.21 8.94 -19.68
CA GLU A 601 20.59 9.48 -18.47
C GLU A 601 21.64 9.78 -17.38
N ALA A 602 22.61 8.88 -17.18
CA ALA A 602 23.70 9.09 -16.23
C ALA A 602 24.67 10.23 -16.64
N LEU A 603 24.66 10.64 -17.91
CA LEU A 603 25.43 11.77 -18.41
C LEU A 603 24.64 13.09 -18.38
N ALA A 604 23.31 13.02 -18.26
CA ALA A 604 22.41 14.16 -18.19
C ALA A 604 22.10 14.60 -16.75
N SER A 605 22.33 13.67 -15.79
CA SER A 605 22.24 13.93 -14.33
C SER A 605 23.58 14.42 -13.77
#